data_a1f42353ddca1aa6b1a8af3dd098f00f
#
_entry.id   a1f42353ddca1aa6b1a8af3dd098f00f
#
_cell.length_a   1.000
_cell.length_b   1.000
_cell.length_c   1.000
_cell.angle_alpha   90.00
_cell.angle_beta   90.00
_cell.angle_gamma   90.00
#
_symmetry.space_group_name_H-M   'P 1'
#
loop_
_entity.id
_entity.type
_entity.pdbx_description
1 polymer ?
#
loop_
_entity_poly.entity_id
_entity_poly.type
_entity_poly.pdbx_seq_one_letter_code
_entity_poly.pdbx_strand_id
1 'polypeptide(L)' 'NPKDTVRIKFATPADARATVAKVKKVRKPFARKIQILTVGEQRAKVMGKTEVAKIFRQGKESIRRARKNA' A
#
# COMPACT_ATOMS: atom_id res chain seq x y z
N ASN A 1 -2.65 -18.16 -6.82
CA ASN A 1 -3.04 -17.71 -8.15
C ASN A 1 -2.33 -16.40 -8.49
N PRO A 2 -1.50 -16.39 -9.55
CA PRO A 2 -0.72 -15.20 -9.91
C PRO A 2 -1.59 -13.96 -10.17
N LYS A 3 -2.82 -14.14 -10.63
CA LYS A 3 -3.74 -13.03 -10.92
C LYS A 3 -4.19 -12.30 -9.66
N ASP A 4 -4.15 -12.97 -8.51
CA ASP A 4 -4.59 -12.37 -7.25
C ASP A 4 -3.43 -11.77 -6.47
N THR A 5 -2.22 -11.85 -7.00
CA THR A 5 -1.03 -11.35 -6.35
C THR A 5 -0.82 -9.88 -6.70
N VAL A 6 -0.76 -9.03 -5.69
CA VAL A 6 -0.43 -7.62 -5.89
C VAL A 6 1.07 -7.45 -5.68
N ARG A 7 1.77 -7.05 -6.74
CA ARG A 7 3.19 -6.75 -6.63
C ARG A 7 3.39 -5.41 -5.94
N ILE A 8 4.21 -5.42 -4.91
CA ILE A 8 4.55 -4.21 -4.19
C ILE A 8 5.78 -3.60 -4.86
N LYS A 9 5.58 -2.46 -5.52
CA LYS A 9 6.67 -1.68 -6.11
C LYS A 9 6.96 -0.51 -5.19
N PHE A 10 8.21 -0.36 -4.82
CA PHE A 10 8.62 0.70 -3.91
C PHE A 10 9.99 1.27 -4.25
N ALA A 11 10.41 1.13 -5.50
CA ALA A 11 11.70 1.67 -5.95
C ALA A 11 11.68 3.21 -5.98
N THR A 12 10.56 3.79 -6.39
CA THR A 12 10.38 5.25 -6.47
C THR A 12 9.06 5.66 -5.85
N PRO A 13 8.89 6.96 -5.49
CA PRO A 13 7.60 7.44 -5.01
C PRO A 13 6.46 7.21 -6.01
N ALA A 14 6.72 7.33 -7.30
CA ALA A 14 5.72 7.05 -8.32
C ALA A 14 5.26 5.59 -8.27
N ASP A 15 6.19 4.66 -8.08
CA ASP A 15 5.87 3.24 -7.93
C ASP A 15 5.00 3.00 -6.71
N ALA A 16 5.32 3.67 -5.60
CA ALA A 16 4.55 3.54 -4.37
C ALA A 16 3.11 4.02 -4.57
N ARG A 17 2.93 5.16 -5.24
CA ARG A 17 1.60 5.67 -5.52
C ARG A 17 0.80 4.73 -6.41
N ALA A 18 1.44 4.17 -7.43
CA ALA A 18 0.80 3.21 -8.31
C ALA A 18 0.37 1.96 -7.54
N THR A 19 1.22 1.47 -6.62
CA THR A 19 0.91 0.32 -5.78
C THR A 19 -0.28 0.61 -4.87
N VAL A 20 -0.30 1.78 -4.23
CA VAL A 20 -1.42 2.19 -3.37
C VAL A 20 -2.72 2.23 -4.17
N ALA A 21 -2.70 2.83 -5.37
CA ALA A 21 -3.88 2.89 -6.22
C ALA A 21 -4.38 1.50 -6.59
N LYS A 22 -3.48 0.60 -6.92
CA LYS A 22 -3.82 -0.79 -7.22
C LYS A 22 -4.49 -1.48 -6.04
N VAL A 23 -3.90 -1.33 -4.85
CA VAL A 23 -4.41 -1.96 -3.63
C VAL A 23 -5.81 -1.44 -3.31
N LYS A 24 -6.06 -0.15 -3.52
CA LYS A 24 -7.40 0.42 -3.30
C LYS A 24 -8.45 -0.21 -4.21
N LYS A 25 -8.07 -0.58 -5.43
CA LYS A 25 -9.01 -1.11 -6.42
C LYS A 25 -9.21 -2.62 -6.33
N VAL A 26 -8.29 -3.37 -5.73
CA VAL A 26 -8.43 -4.82 -5.68
C VAL A 26 -9.57 -5.22 -4.75
N ARG A 27 -10.22 -6.34 -5.09
CA ARG A 27 -11.30 -6.89 -4.27
C ARG A 27 -10.71 -7.78 -3.19
N LYS A 28 -10.17 -7.15 -2.17
CA LYS A 28 -9.61 -7.86 -1.02
C LYS A 28 -10.20 -7.29 0.26
N PRO A 29 -10.27 -8.09 1.34
CA PRO A 29 -10.72 -7.58 2.63
C PRO A 29 -9.88 -6.40 3.10
N PHE A 30 -10.50 -5.54 3.90
CA PHE A 30 -9.82 -4.36 4.47
C PHE A 30 -8.50 -4.75 5.14
N ALA A 31 -8.52 -5.78 5.99
CA ALA A 31 -7.34 -6.20 6.73
C ALA A 31 -6.20 -6.59 5.79
N ARG A 32 -6.52 -7.23 4.67
CA ARG A 32 -5.52 -7.62 3.68
C ARG A 32 -4.90 -6.41 2.99
N LYS A 33 -5.70 -5.43 2.63
CA LYS A 33 -5.19 -4.19 2.03
C LYS A 33 -4.22 -3.49 2.96
N ILE A 34 -4.58 -3.36 4.23
CA ILE A 34 -3.73 -2.74 5.23
C ILE A 34 -2.43 -3.53 5.40
N GLN A 35 -2.51 -4.85 5.42
CA GLN A 35 -1.34 -5.71 5.54
C GLN A 35 -0.35 -5.51 4.39
N ILE A 36 -0.86 -5.47 3.16
CA ILE A 36 -0.02 -5.27 1.97
C ILE A 36 0.75 -3.95 2.07
N LEU A 37 0.05 -2.88 2.41
CA LEU A 37 0.67 -1.56 2.53
C LEU A 37 1.62 -1.47 3.71
N THR A 38 1.33 -2.18 4.81
CA THR A 38 2.22 -2.24 5.97
C THR A 38 3.54 -2.91 5.61
N VAL A 39 3.50 -4.02 4.87
CA VAL A 39 4.71 -4.70 4.41
C VAL A 39 5.55 -3.77 3.53
N GLY A 40 4.89 -3.08 2.58
CA GLY A 40 5.58 -2.13 1.72
C GLY A 40 6.23 -1.00 2.51
N GLU A 41 5.53 -0.47 3.49
CA GLU A 41 6.05 0.59 4.36
C GLU A 41 7.30 0.13 5.12
N GLN A 42 7.22 -1.05 5.72
CA GLN A 42 8.35 -1.58 6.50
C GLN A 42 9.58 -1.83 5.63
N ARG A 43 9.37 -2.41 4.45
CA ARG A 43 10.47 -2.65 3.51
C ARG A 43 11.11 -1.35 3.05
N ALA A 44 10.30 -0.34 2.78
CA ALA A 44 10.81 0.96 2.37
C ALA A 44 11.64 1.60 3.49
N LYS A 45 11.20 1.48 4.73
CA LYS A 45 11.96 1.98 5.89
C LYS A 45 13.30 1.29 6.02
N VAL A 46 13.33 -0.03 5.89
CA VAL A 46 14.58 -0.81 5.98
C VAL A 46 15.56 -0.38 4.90
N MET A 47 15.06 -0.05 3.71
CA MET A 47 15.89 0.40 2.59
C MET A 47 16.22 1.90 2.64
N GLY A 48 15.76 2.61 3.67
CA GLY A 48 16.01 4.04 3.80
C GLY A 48 15.18 4.92 2.88
N LYS A 49 14.10 4.37 2.30
CA LYS A 49 13.23 5.11 1.36
C LYS A 49 12.09 5.77 2.14
N THR A 50 12.40 6.87 2.82
CA THR A 50 11.46 7.54 3.72
C THR A 50 10.21 8.03 3.00
N GLU A 51 10.35 8.63 1.81
CA GLU A 51 9.21 9.12 1.05
C GLU A 51 8.29 8.00 0.62
N VAL A 52 8.85 6.89 0.16
CA VAL A 52 8.07 5.72 -0.24
C VAL A 52 7.29 5.17 0.95
N ALA A 53 7.95 5.06 2.11
CA ALA A 53 7.30 4.62 3.33
C ALA A 53 6.14 5.53 3.72
N LYS A 54 6.33 6.84 3.58
CA LYS A 54 5.30 7.83 3.88
C LYS A 54 4.10 7.67 2.96
N ILE A 55 4.32 7.41 1.67
CA ILE A 55 3.25 7.19 0.70
C ILE A 55 2.41 5.97 1.08
N PHE A 56 3.05 4.88 1.45
CA PHE A 56 2.31 3.68 1.90
C PHE A 56 1.51 3.96 3.17
N ARG A 57 2.08 4.70 4.10
CA ARG A 57 1.38 5.08 5.32
C ARG A 57 0.15 5.92 5.02
N GLN A 58 0.28 6.92 4.15
CA GLN A 58 -0.85 7.74 3.73
C GLN A 58 -1.92 6.91 3.03
N GLY A 59 -1.50 5.95 2.23
CA GLY A 59 -2.43 5.02 1.58
C GLY A 59 -3.24 4.22 2.59
N LYS A 60 -2.59 3.70 3.65
CA LYS A 60 -3.29 3.00 4.72
C LYS A 60 -4.33 3.88 5.39
N GLU A 61 -3.97 5.10 5.72
CA GLU A 61 -4.87 6.03 6.38
C GLU A 61 -6.06 6.37 5.49
N SER A 62 -5.82 6.56 4.20
CA SER A 62 -6.88 6.83 3.24
C SER A 62 -7.90 5.67 3.19
N ILE A 63 -7.41 4.43 3.18
CA ILE A 63 -8.28 3.25 3.19
C ILE A 63 -9.08 3.15 4.48
N ARG A 64 -8.45 3.43 5.62
CA ARG A 64 -9.12 3.43 6.90
C ARG A 64 -10.22 4.47 6.97
N ARG A 65 -9.96 5.68 6.46
CA ARG A 65 -10.97 6.74 6.43
C ARG A 65 -12.15 6.37 5.56
N ALA A 66 -11.90 5.81 4.38
CA ALA A 66 -12.96 5.38 3.48
C ALA A 66 -13.86 4.34 4.15
N ARG A 67 -13.26 3.39 4.87
CA ARG A 67 -14.04 2.38 5.60
C ARG A 67 -14.84 2.98 6.75
N LYS A 68 -14.22 3.90 7.49
CA LYS A 68 -14.87 4.52 8.65
C LYS A 68 -16.06 5.36 8.23
N ASN A 69 -15.99 6.00 7.08
CA ASN A 69 -17.04 6.87 6.59
C ASN A 69 -18.09 6.14 5.73
N ALA A 70 -17.87 4.88 5.45
CA ALA A 70 -18.85 4.06 4.70
C ALA A 70 -19.96 3.49 5.62
#